data_8ff7d6c3c465671969bbd29e0ef2719d
#
_entry.id   8ff7d6c3c465671969bbd29e0ef2719d
#
_cell.length_a   1.000
_cell.length_b   1.000
_cell.length_c   1.000
_cell.angle_alpha   90.00
_cell.angle_beta   90.00
_cell.angle_gamma   90.00
#
_symmetry.space_group_name_H-M   'P 1'
#
loop_
_entity.id
_entity.type
_entity.pdbx_description
1 polymer ?
#
loop_
_entity_poly.entity_id
_entity_poly.type
_entity_poly.pdbx_seq_one_letter_code
_entity_poly.pdbx_strand_id
1 'polypeptide(L)'
;EDSEKWVKKTLAAAGNDKLNTFTLTEAVNLLEEETVEGMQAEEEHHHGKDETEQDEHVWLSLRNAAKITDKLCEAICSVDPQNAEKYRANAKEYITRLNELDSEYSAAVSSAKRDTLIFADRFPFRYLVEDYGLKYYAAFPGCSAESEASFETMATLINKTKETGTPYVFIID
;
A
#
# COMPACT_ATOMS: atom_id res chain seq x y z
N GLU A 1 8.12 6.87 4.64
CA GLU A 1 9.17 7.91 4.62
C GLU A 1 10.43 7.50 5.37
N ASP A 2 10.36 6.63 6.37
CA ASP A 2 11.53 6.15 7.10
C ASP A 2 12.33 5.11 6.31
N SER A 3 11.69 4.30 5.50
CA SER A 3 12.33 3.35 4.57
C SER A 3 13.17 4.05 3.49
N GLU A 4 12.87 5.31 3.16
CA GLU A 4 13.49 6.06 2.08
C GLU A 4 14.42 7.19 2.55
N LYS A 5 15.10 7.02 3.69
CA LYS A 5 16.08 8.01 4.24
C LYS A 5 17.18 8.43 3.24
N TRP A 6 17.48 7.57 2.28
CA TRP A 6 18.44 7.84 1.20
C TRP A 6 17.96 8.89 0.22
N VAL A 7 16.65 9.07 0.02
CA VAL A 7 16.06 10.03 -0.94
C VAL A 7 16.49 11.45 -0.62
N LYS A 8 16.38 11.87 0.64
CA LYS A 8 16.79 13.23 1.08
C LYS A 8 18.26 13.51 0.75
N LYS A 9 19.14 12.50 0.96
CA LYS A 9 20.58 12.62 0.63
C LYS A 9 20.80 12.70 -0.88
N THR A 10 20.06 11.92 -1.66
CA THR A 10 20.16 11.92 -3.13
C THR A 10 19.67 13.23 -3.71
N LEU A 11 18.54 13.76 -3.23
CA LEU A 11 18.02 15.06 -3.65
C LEU A 11 19.01 16.20 -3.34
N ALA A 12 19.59 16.21 -2.14
CA ALA A 12 20.61 17.19 -1.77
C ALA A 12 21.87 17.08 -2.64
N ALA A 13 22.28 15.85 -2.98
CA ALA A 13 23.45 15.60 -3.82
C ALA A 13 23.22 15.93 -5.31
N ALA A 14 21.98 15.99 -5.76
CA ALA A 14 21.65 16.32 -7.15
C ALA A 14 22.09 17.74 -7.57
N GLY A 15 22.27 18.65 -6.59
CA GLY A 15 22.78 20.01 -6.82
C GLY A 15 21.91 20.84 -7.79
N ASN A 16 20.63 20.51 -7.90
CA ASN A 16 19.68 21.17 -8.80
C ASN A 16 18.58 21.86 -7.99
N ASP A 17 18.72 23.15 -7.76
CA ASP A 17 17.75 23.98 -7.04
C ASP A 17 16.38 24.10 -7.73
N LYS A 18 16.27 23.63 -8.96
CA LYS A 18 15.03 23.62 -9.76
C LYS A 18 14.37 22.24 -9.81
N LEU A 19 14.83 21.30 -9.01
CA LEU A 19 14.27 19.97 -8.96
C LEU A 19 12.84 20.02 -8.38
N ASN A 20 11.89 19.50 -9.16
CA ASN A 20 10.53 19.33 -8.67
C ASN A 20 10.39 17.91 -8.08
N THR A 21 9.89 17.81 -6.88
CA THR A 21 9.60 16.53 -6.20
C THR A 21 8.11 16.38 -6.03
N PHE A 22 7.63 15.16 -6.11
CA PHE A 22 6.23 14.80 -5.85
C PHE A 22 6.20 13.63 -4.87
N THR A 23 5.58 13.83 -3.72
CA THR A 23 5.46 12.83 -2.66
C THR A 23 4.10 12.14 -2.76
N LEU A 24 4.06 10.82 -2.96
CA LEU A 24 2.80 10.07 -3.13
C LEU A 24 1.92 10.16 -1.88
N THR A 25 2.54 10.07 -0.71
CA THR A 25 1.84 10.11 0.60
C THR A 25 1.14 11.45 0.87
N GLU A 26 1.64 12.56 0.31
CA GLU A 26 0.97 13.87 0.39
C GLU A 26 -0.25 13.99 -0.55
N ALA A 27 -0.40 13.06 -1.46
CA ALA A 27 -1.48 13.09 -2.43
C ALA A 27 -2.79 12.47 -1.93
N VAL A 28 -2.76 11.69 -0.84
CA VAL A 28 -3.87 10.89 -0.32
C VAL A 28 -3.98 10.99 1.20
N ASN A 29 -5.08 10.46 1.75
CA ASN A 29 -5.19 10.29 3.20
C ASN A 29 -4.39 9.05 3.61
N LEU A 30 -3.57 9.17 4.63
CA LEU A 30 -2.77 8.07 5.15
C LEU A 30 -3.59 7.25 6.15
N LEU A 31 -3.33 5.95 6.16
CA LEU A 31 -3.78 5.00 7.17
C LEU A 31 -2.61 4.62 8.06
N GLU A 32 -2.89 4.40 9.32
CA GLU A 32 -1.91 3.86 10.27
C GLU A 32 -1.60 2.40 9.90
N GLU A 33 -0.34 2.01 10.06
CA GLU A 33 0.04 0.60 9.99
C GLU A 33 -0.67 -0.17 11.09
N GLU A 34 -1.19 -1.35 10.76
CA GLU A 34 -1.99 -2.16 11.66
C GLU A 34 -1.32 -3.51 11.89
N THR A 35 -1.11 -3.85 13.15
CA THR A 35 -0.68 -5.19 13.54
C THR A 35 -1.91 -6.01 13.93
N VAL A 36 -2.18 -7.10 13.22
CA VAL A 36 -3.30 -8.00 13.48
C VAL A 36 -2.89 -9.20 14.33
N GLU A 37 -3.87 -9.93 14.87
CA GLU A 37 -3.64 -11.11 15.72
C GLU A 37 -2.71 -12.13 15.06
N GLY A 38 -1.63 -12.48 15.77
CA GLY A 38 -0.62 -13.45 15.34
C GLY A 38 0.40 -12.94 14.35
N MET A 39 0.31 -11.69 13.93
CA MET A 39 1.35 -11.07 13.13
C MET A 39 2.61 -10.87 13.99
N GLN A 40 3.75 -11.23 13.44
CA GLN A 40 5.03 -11.01 14.11
C GLN A 40 5.36 -9.52 14.03
N ALA A 41 5.36 -8.84 15.18
CA ALA A 41 5.81 -7.47 15.27
C ALA A 41 7.32 -7.39 14.97
N GLU A 42 7.77 -6.32 14.36
CA GLU A 42 9.19 -6.04 14.26
C GLU A 42 9.80 -5.90 15.67
N GLU A 43 10.99 -6.44 15.89
CA GLU A 43 11.73 -6.17 17.12
C GLU A 43 11.96 -4.66 17.20
N GLU A 44 11.41 -4.02 18.24
CA GLU A 44 11.46 -2.58 18.44
C GLU A 44 12.89 -2.05 18.28
N HIS A 45 13.22 -1.52 17.13
CA HIS A 45 14.28 -0.54 17.04
C HIS A 45 13.74 0.72 17.72
N HIS A 46 14.19 0.97 18.94
CA HIS A 46 13.86 2.12 19.78
C HIS A 46 13.91 3.43 18.99
N HIS A 47 12.82 3.81 18.39
CA HIS A 47 12.49 5.18 18.03
C HIS A 47 11.44 5.66 19.03
N GLY A 48 11.73 6.81 19.65
CA GLY A 48 11.05 7.31 20.85
C GLY A 48 9.53 7.29 20.74
N LYS A 49 8.92 7.03 21.87
CA LYS A 49 7.50 7.00 22.25
C LYS A 49 6.51 7.71 21.29
N ASP A 50 5.45 7.00 20.95
CA ASP A 50 4.12 7.50 20.60
C ASP A 50 3.87 8.06 19.17
N GLU A 51 4.65 7.76 18.17
CA GLU A 51 4.23 8.04 16.79
C GLU A 51 3.80 6.73 16.12
N THR A 52 2.48 6.57 15.88
CA THR A 52 1.95 5.49 15.05
C THR A 52 2.53 5.64 13.63
N GLU A 53 3.17 4.59 13.14
CA GLU A 53 3.72 4.58 11.79
C GLU A 53 2.58 4.59 10.76
N GLN A 54 2.75 5.35 9.70
CA GLN A 54 1.80 5.43 8.61
C GLN A 54 2.19 4.43 7.52
N ASP A 55 1.22 3.64 7.05
CA ASP A 55 1.46 2.72 5.95
C ASP A 55 1.77 3.49 4.65
N GLU A 56 2.92 3.21 4.05
CA GLU A 56 3.43 3.90 2.86
C GLU A 56 2.89 3.31 1.54
N HIS A 57 2.23 2.16 1.55
CA HIS A 57 1.81 1.43 0.35
C HIS A 57 0.55 2.01 -0.30
N VAL A 58 0.44 3.34 -0.30
CA VAL A 58 -0.73 4.11 -0.75
C VAL A 58 -1.19 3.78 -2.16
N TRP A 59 -0.27 3.38 -3.03
CA TRP A 59 -0.52 3.06 -4.45
C TRP A 59 -1.20 1.71 -4.67
N LEU A 60 -1.25 0.84 -3.65
CA LEU A 60 -1.94 -0.45 -3.71
C LEU A 60 -3.45 -0.34 -3.52
N SER A 61 -3.97 0.87 -3.25
CA SER A 61 -5.38 1.23 -3.44
C SER A 61 -5.60 1.75 -4.85
N LEU A 62 -6.54 1.18 -5.59
CA LEU A 62 -6.91 1.65 -6.93
C LEU A 62 -7.47 3.08 -6.88
N ARG A 63 -8.22 3.41 -5.83
CA ARG A 63 -8.79 4.75 -5.60
C ARG A 63 -7.70 5.78 -5.31
N ASN A 64 -6.70 5.41 -4.51
CA ASN A 64 -5.54 6.27 -4.27
C ASN A 64 -4.67 6.40 -5.51
N ALA A 65 -4.42 5.31 -6.24
CA ALA A 65 -3.68 5.33 -7.50
C ALA A 65 -4.31 6.30 -8.51
N ALA A 66 -5.64 6.33 -8.61
CA ALA A 66 -6.35 7.28 -9.45
C ALA A 66 -6.14 8.74 -9.00
N LYS A 67 -6.26 9.03 -7.69
CA LYS A 67 -6.00 10.36 -7.11
C LYS A 67 -4.55 10.82 -7.30
N ILE A 68 -3.60 9.91 -7.05
CA ILE A 68 -2.17 10.16 -7.23
C ILE A 68 -1.88 10.49 -8.68
N THR A 69 -2.44 9.72 -9.62
CA THR A 69 -2.28 9.94 -11.07
C THR A 69 -2.78 11.31 -11.48
N ASP A 70 -3.94 11.75 -10.98
CA ASP A 70 -4.50 13.07 -11.27
C ASP A 70 -3.60 14.20 -10.76
N LYS A 71 -3.21 14.16 -9.50
CA LYS A 71 -2.33 15.16 -8.89
C LYS A 71 -0.94 15.19 -9.54
N LEU A 72 -0.37 14.03 -9.84
CA LEU A 72 0.91 13.93 -10.53
C LEU A 72 0.82 14.50 -11.95
N CYS A 73 -0.28 14.27 -12.64
CA CYS A 73 -0.54 14.85 -13.97
C CYS A 73 -0.51 16.39 -13.91
N GLU A 74 -1.20 17.01 -12.95
CA GLU A 74 -1.18 18.47 -12.81
C GLU A 74 0.22 19.00 -12.43
N ALA A 75 0.97 18.28 -11.58
CA ALA A 75 2.35 18.62 -11.28
C ALA A 75 3.23 18.60 -12.52
N ILE A 76 3.12 17.56 -13.35
CA ILE A 76 3.86 17.46 -14.64
C ILE A 76 3.43 18.56 -15.62
N CYS A 77 2.11 18.84 -15.72
CA CYS A 77 1.61 19.92 -16.58
C CYS A 77 2.14 21.29 -16.18
N SER A 78 2.39 21.53 -14.90
CA SER A 78 2.98 22.79 -14.42
C SER A 78 4.44 22.97 -14.84
N VAL A 79 5.17 21.87 -14.96
CA VAL A 79 6.60 21.84 -15.36
C VAL A 79 6.75 21.89 -16.87
N ASP A 80 5.87 21.22 -17.61
CA ASP A 80 5.85 21.18 -19.06
C ASP A 80 4.47 21.51 -19.65
N PRO A 81 4.09 22.79 -19.63
CA PRO A 81 2.76 23.22 -20.08
C PRO A 81 2.52 23.01 -21.58
N GLN A 82 3.56 22.88 -22.39
CA GLN A 82 3.43 22.70 -23.83
C GLN A 82 2.85 21.32 -24.18
N ASN A 83 3.06 20.32 -23.33
CA ASN A 83 2.56 18.96 -23.49
C ASN A 83 1.36 18.63 -22.57
N ALA A 84 0.81 19.61 -21.87
CA ALA A 84 -0.23 19.42 -20.85
C ALA A 84 -1.46 18.67 -21.37
N GLU A 85 -1.93 18.96 -22.58
CA GLU A 85 -3.07 18.25 -23.17
C GLU A 85 -2.81 16.75 -23.34
N LYS A 86 -1.61 16.38 -23.76
CA LYS A 86 -1.21 14.97 -23.91
C LYS A 86 -1.13 14.28 -22.54
N TYR A 87 -0.56 14.95 -21.54
CA TYR A 87 -0.48 14.40 -20.18
C TYR A 87 -1.86 14.16 -19.59
N ARG A 88 -2.78 15.13 -19.71
CA ARG A 88 -4.17 14.99 -19.25
C ARG A 88 -4.93 13.89 -19.99
N ALA A 89 -4.73 13.74 -21.28
CA ALA A 89 -5.35 12.67 -22.06
C ALA A 89 -4.88 11.29 -21.58
N ASN A 90 -3.57 11.11 -21.37
CA ASN A 90 -3.00 9.85 -20.87
C ASN A 90 -3.45 9.55 -19.44
N ALA A 91 -3.42 10.54 -18.55
CA ALA A 91 -3.88 10.38 -17.17
C ALA A 91 -5.35 9.99 -17.11
N LYS A 92 -6.19 10.66 -17.89
CA LYS A 92 -7.62 10.34 -17.96
C LYS A 92 -7.86 8.90 -18.42
N GLU A 93 -7.16 8.43 -19.44
CA GLU A 93 -7.26 7.04 -19.90
C GLU A 93 -6.86 6.06 -18.80
N TYR A 94 -5.75 6.31 -18.13
CA TYR A 94 -5.26 5.45 -17.05
C TYR A 94 -6.20 5.44 -15.85
N ILE A 95 -6.70 6.60 -15.41
CA ILE A 95 -7.69 6.71 -14.34
C ILE A 95 -8.97 5.96 -14.69
N THR A 96 -9.41 6.02 -15.96
CA THR A 96 -10.59 5.25 -16.40
C THR A 96 -10.38 3.76 -16.17
N ARG A 97 -9.23 3.22 -16.57
CA ARG A 97 -8.89 1.80 -16.35
C ARG A 97 -8.80 1.43 -14.87
N LEU A 98 -8.25 2.31 -14.02
CA LEU A 98 -8.21 2.10 -12.57
C LEU A 98 -9.62 2.04 -11.98
N ASN A 99 -10.53 2.92 -12.40
CA ASN A 99 -11.91 2.93 -11.94
C ASN A 99 -12.71 1.71 -12.44
N GLU A 100 -12.47 1.23 -13.64
CA GLU A 100 -13.04 0.00 -14.15
C GLU A 100 -12.58 -1.19 -13.30
N LEU A 101 -11.30 -1.29 -13.01
CA LEU A 101 -10.74 -2.34 -12.15
C LEU A 101 -11.26 -2.25 -10.71
N ASP A 102 -11.39 -1.04 -10.12
CA ASP A 102 -12.01 -0.83 -8.79
C ASP A 102 -13.45 -1.37 -8.76
N SER A 103 -14.19 -1.14 -9.85
CA SER A 103 -15.56 -1.66 -9.99
C SER A 103 -15.60 -3.18 -10.06
N GLU A 104 -14.64 -3.81 -10.76
CA GLU A 104 -14.51 -5.27 -10.82
C GLU A 104 -14.16 -5.87 -9.44
N TYR A 105 -13.21 -5.27 -8.72
CA TYR A 105 -12.89 -5.68 -7.34
C TYR A 105 -14.10 -5.54 -6.41
N SER A 106 -14.79 -4.41 -6.48
CA SER A 106 -16.00 -4.15 -5.68
C SER A 106 -17.08 -5.21 -5.96
N ALA A 107 -17.31 -5.55 -7.21
CA ALA A 107 -18.27 -6.58 -7.61
C ALA A 107 -17.84 -7.98 -7.14
N ALA A 108 -16.56 -8.31 -7.27
CA ALA A 108 -16.01 -9.59 -6.84
C ALA A 108 -16.15 -9.77 -5.32
N VAL A 109 -15.76 -8.75 -4.54
CA VAL A 109 -15.87 -8.79 -3.07
C VAL A 109 -17.33 -8.83 -2.63
N SER A 110 -18.21 -8.04 -3.23
CA SER A 110 -19.65 -8.03 -2.89
C SER A 110 -20.33 -9.37 -3.13
N SER A 111 -19.86 -10.16 -4.09
CA SER A 111 -20.38 -11.50 -4.41
C SER A 111 -19.64 -12.63 -3.68
N ALA A 112 -18.55 -12.32 -2.99
CA ALA A 112 -17.70 -13.31 -2.32
C ALA A 112 -18.43 -13.93 -1.11
N LYS A 113 -18.17 -15.23 -0.89
CA LYS A 113 -18.66 -15.94 0.29
C LYS A 113 -17.81 -15.70 1.53
N ARG A 114 -16.64 -15.13 1.37
CA ARG A 114 -15.66 -14.88 2.43
C ARG A 114 -15.12 -13.47 2.29
N ASP A 115 -14.85 -12.87 3.41
CA ASP A 115 -14.31 -11.50 3.53
C ASP A 115 -12.90 -11.46 4.13
N THR A 116 -12.29 -12.63 4.35
CA THR A 116 -11.03 -12.75 5.08
C THR A 116 -9.93 -13.35 4.18
N LEU A 117 -8.79 -12.67 4.14
CA LEU A 117 -7.59 -13.06 3.41
C LEU A 117 -6.53 -13.56 4.40
N ILE A 118 -5.72 -14.54 4.00
CA ILE A 118 -4.60 -15.04 4.81
C ILE A 118 -3.32 -15.00 3.99
N PHE A 119 -2.33 -14.31 4.52
CA PHE A 119 -1.00 -14.14 3.93
C PHE A 119 0.04 -14.83 4.80
N ALA A 120 0.75 -15.81 4.27
CA ALA A 120 1.92 -16.39 4.91
C ALA A 120 3.18 -15.60 4.52
N ASP A 121 3.08 -14.28 4.51
CA ASP A 121 4.10 -13.34 4.06
C ASP A 121 3.83 -11.95 4.65
N ARG A 122 4.59 -10.94 4.18
CA ARG A 122 4.36 -9.51 4.45
C ARG A 122 3.03 -9.05 3.88
N PHE A 123 2.47 -8.02 4.48
CA PHE A 123 1.16 -7.50 4.10
C PHE A 123 1.19 -6.01 3.73
N PRO A 124 1.53 -5.65 2.49
CA PRO A 124 1.53 -4.25 2.04
C PRO A 124 0.14 -3.78 1.54
N PHE A 125 -0.93 -4.55 1.77
CA PHE A 125 -2.25 -4.31 1.17
C PHE A 125 -3.25 -3.61 2.10
N ARG A 126 -2.76 -2.82 3.10
CA ARG A 126 -3.59 -2.15 4.09
C ARG A 126 -4.70 -1.30 3.45
N TYR A 127 -4.35 -0.51 2.44
CA TYR A 127 -5.31 0.33 1.71
C TYR A 127 -6.30 -0.46 0.87
N LEU A 128 -5.86 -1.56 0.26
CA LEU A 128 -6.75 -2.41 -0.54
C LEU A 128 -7.83 -3.06 0.34
N VAL A 129 -7.47 -3.61 1.49
CA VAL A 129 -8.46 -4.23 2.38
C VAL A 129 -9.42 -3.20 2.97
N GLU A 130 -8.95 -1.99 3.27
CA GLU A 130 -9.81 -0.87 3.70
C GLU A 130 -10.81 -0.48 2.61
N ASP A 131 -10.36 -0.34 1.36
CA ASP A 131 -11.20 0.05 0.23
C ASP A 131 -12.40 -0.88 0.01
N TYR A 132 -12.22 -2.17 0.29
CA TYR A 132 -13.24 -3.19 0.03
C TYR A 132 -13.84 -3.83 1.29
N GLY A 133 -13.46 -3.36 2.49
CA GLY A 133 -13.96 -3.88 3.76
C GLY A 133 -13.57 -5.33 4.02
N LEU A 134 -12.40 -5.74 3.57
CA LEU A 134 -11.87 -7.08 3.78
C LEU A 134 -11.14 -7.16 5.12
N LYS A 135 -11.13 -8.34 5.71
CA LYS A 135 -10.32 -8.72 6.87
C LYS A 135 -9.09 -9.48 6.41
N TYR A 136 -8.05 -9.48 7.22
CA TYR A 136 -6.84 -10.21 6.90
C TYR A 136 -6.12 -10.74 8.13
N TYR A 137 -5.28 -11.75 7.91
CA TYR A 137 -4.22 -12.21 8.80
C TYR A 137 -2.95 -12.34 7.96
N ALA A 138 -1.81 -11.96 8.53
CA ALA A 138 -0.54 -11.99 7.82
C ALA A 138 0.60 -12.38 8.76
N ALA A 139 1.72 -12.84 8.20
CA ALA A 139 2.88 -13.17 8.99
C ALA A 139 3.61 -11.93 9.49
N PHE A 140 3.71 -10.88 8.66
CA PHE A 140 4.52 -9.70 8.92
C PHE A 140 3.82 -8.41 8.45
N PRO A 141 4.16 -7.24 9.03
CA PRO A 141 3.84 -5.93 8.47
C PRO A 141 4.38 -5.76 7.04
N GLY A 142 3.84 -4.75 6.33
CA GLY A 142 4.16 -4.53 4.92
C GLY A 142 5.63 -4.27 4.61
N CYS A 143 6.30 -3.50 5.46
CA CYS A 143 7.71 -3.09 5.30
C CYS A 143 8.70 -3.98 6.07
N SER A 144 8.25 -5.08 6.67
CA SER A 144 9.12 -5.94 7.47
C SER A 144 10.30 -6.50 6.67
N ALA A 145 11.47 -6.48 7.29
CA ALA A 145 12.67 -7.13 6.77
C ALA A 145 12.72 -8.63 7.09
N GLU A 146 11.81 -9.12 7.94
CA GLU A 146 11.75 -10.51 8.36
C GLU A 146 11.35 -11.43 7.20
N SER A 147 11.96 -12.59 7.14
CA SER A 147 11.71 -13.60 6.11
C SER A 147 11.26 -14.96 6.66
N GLU A 148 11.40 -15.17 7.97
CA GLU A 148 11.05 -16.43 8.63
C GLU A 148 10.06 -16.17 9.77
N ALA A 149 8.83 -16.68 9.64
CA ALA A 149 7.83 -16.54 10.67
C ALA A 149 8.11 -17.43 11.88
N SER A 150 7.81 -16.92 13.07
CA SER A 150 7.89 -17.67 14.32
C SER A 150 6.92 -18.87 14.33
N PHE A 151 7.18 -19.86 15.18
CA PHE A 151 6.25 -20.99 15.37
C PHE A 151 4.86 -20.52 15.83
N GLU A 152 4.79 -19.47 16.62
CA GLU A 152 3.54 -18.90 17.12
C GLU A 152 2.74 -18.26 15.98
N THR A 153 3.39 -17.45 15.15
CA THR A 153 2.80 -16.86 13.95
C THR A 153 2.28 -17.93 13.00
N MET A 154 3.11 -18.95 12.71
CA MET A 154 2.70 -20.07 11.85
C MET A 154 1.49 -20.82 12.42
N ALA A 155 1.48 -21.11 13.72
CA ALA A 155 0.37 -21.80 14.37
C ALA A 155 -0.92 -20.98 14.30
N THR A 156 -0.82 -19.67 14.51
CA THR A 156 -1.96 -18.75 14.39
C THR A 156 -2.52 -18.75 12.97
N LEU A 157 -1.68 -18.58 11.95
CA LEU A 157 -2.14 -18.59 10.55
C LEU A 157 -2.79 -19.93 10.15
N ILE A 158 -2.23 -21.05 10.60
CA ILE A 158 -2.81 -22.38 10.38
C ILE A 158 -4.22 -22.47 11.04
N ASN A 159 -4.37 -21.98 12.27
CA ASN A 159 -5.65 -22.00 12.96
C ASN A 159 -6.67 -21.08 12.27
N LYS A 160 -6.28 -19.87 11.89
CA LYS A 160 -7.14 -18.93 11.15
C LYS A 160 -7.56 -19.47 9.78
N THR A 161 -6.67 -20.18 9.09
CA THR A 161 -7.00 -20.87 7.83
C THR A 161 -8.10 -21.91 8.04
N LYS A 162 -8.02 -22.69 9.14
CA LYS A 162 -9.05 -23.69 9.50
C LYS A 162 -10.37 -23.04 9.94
N GLU A 163 -10.31 -22.00 10.76
CA GLU A 163 -11.49 -21.28 11.29
C GLU A 163 -12.27 -20.60 10.17
N THR A 164 -11.59 -19.93 9.26
CA THR A 164 -12.24 -19.24 8.12
C THR A 164 -12.64 -20.18 6.99
N GLY A 165 -12.09 -21.39 6.97
CA GLY A 165 -12.30 -22.37 5.91
C GLY A 165 -11.84 -21.87 4.54
N THR A 166 -10.88 -20.93 4.51
CA THR A 166 -10.33 -20.45 3.24
C THR A 166 -9.48 -21.55 2.59
N PRO A 167 -9.65 -21.79 1.28
CA PRO A 167 -8.83 -22.77 0.55
C PRO A 167 -7.49 -22.19 0.05
N TYR A 168 -7.24 -20.91 0.27
CA TYR A 168 -6.07 -20.21 -0.25
C TYR A 168 -5.31 -19.50 0.87
N VAL A 169 -3.99 -19.57 0.79
CA VAL A 169 -3.04 -18.76 1.55
C VAL A 169 -2.17 -18.04 0.53
N PHE A 170 -2.05 -16.74 0.68
CA PHE A 170 -1.30 -15.89 -0.25
C PHE A 170 0.15 -15.76 0.21
N ILE A 171 1.05 -15.67 -0.76
CA ILE A 171 2.46 -15.29 -0.59
C ILE A 171 2.79 -14.22 -1.61
N ILE A 172 3.81 -13.41 -1.33
CA ILE A 172 4.40 -12.46 -2.27
C ILE A 172 5.67 -13.13 -2.81
N ASP A 173 5.76 -13.29 -4.13
CA ASP A 173 6.89 -13.94 -4.81
C ASP A 173 7.89 -12.89 -5.33
#